data_f323ae6be0383c02d53837f7a7355950
#
_entry.id   f323ae6be0383c02d53837f7a7355950
#
_cell.length_a   1.000
_cell.length_b   1.000
_cell.length_c   1.000
_cell.angle_alpha   90.00
_cell.angle_beta   90.00
_cell.angle_gamma   90.00
#
_symmetry.space_group_name_H-M   'P 1'
#
loop_
_entity.id
_entity.type
_entity.pdbx_description
1 polymer ?
#
loop_
_entity_poly.entity_id
_entity_poly.type
_entity_poly.pdbx_seq_one_letter_code
_entity_poly.pdbx_strand_id
1 'polypeptide(L)'
;YTVTEISATIKETLEDNFGYVKVRGEVSGLSKPASGHVYLNLKDENAIIKAIAWRSTVAKLSFMPDEGLEVICSGRLTTGYSDRYPGRSDYSIIIDSIVPAGEGALMALLEQRKKKLMSEGIFDQDHKKPRPLYPETIGIITSPTGAVIKDIIHRLEDRFPCDVILWPVPVQGDDAAHLIADALNGFNNSLKDSEIKVPDLII
;
A
#
# COMPACT_ATOMS: atom_id res chain seq x y z
N TYR A 1 23.41 42.07 -3.11
CA TYR A 1 22.91 40.79 -3.71
C TYR A 1 22.00 41.11 -4.89
N THR A 2 22.14 40.41 -5.97
CA THR A 2 21.15 40.37 -7.04
C THR A 2 19.98 39.45 -6.64
N VAL A 3 18.86 39.55 -7.37
CA VAL A 3 17.70 38.63 -7.15
C VAL A 3 18.13 37.19 -7.35
N THR A 4 18.99 36.92 -8.31
CA THR A 4 19.52 35.58 -8.61
C THR A 4 20.39 35.06 -7.45
N GLU A 5 21.33 35.86 -6.95
CA GLU A 5 22.21 35.47 -5.84
C GLU A 5 21.40 35.12 -4.57
N ILE A 6 20.45 35.98 -4.18
CA ILE A 6 19.65 35.70 -2.99
C ILE A 6 18.74 34.46 -3.18
N SER A 7 18.17 34.28 -4.38
CA SER A 7 17.33 33.11 -4.67
C SER A 7 18.12 31.81 -4.66
N ALA A 8 19.35 31.83 -5.19
CA ALA A 8 20.26 30.68 -5.13
C ALA A 8 20.64 30.33 -3.69
N THR A 9 21.04 31.34 -2.90
CA THR A 9 21.41 31.15 -1.49
C THR A 9 20.25 30.61 -0.66
N ILE A 10 19.02 31.10 -0.87
CA ILE A 10 17.84 30.60 -0.17
C ILE A 10 17.59 29.12 -0.56
N LYS A 11 17.70 28.78 -1.84
CA LYS A 11 17.55 27.40 -2.30
C LYS A 11 18.54 26.46 -1.63
N GLU A 12 19.83 26.82 -1.67
CA GLU A 12 20.90 26.05 -1.07
C GLU A 12 20.69 25.89 0.45
N THR A 13 20.33 26.94 1.14
CA THR A 13 20.03 26.92 2.57
C THR A 13 18.83 26.00 2.88
N LEU A 14 17.78 26.02 2.08
CA LEU A 14 16.63 25.13 2.26
C LEU A 14 16.99 23.67 2.00
N GLU A 15 17.72 23.39 0.92
CA GLU A 15 18.11 22.01 0.56
C GLU A 15 19.09 21.42 1.59
N ASP A 16 20.00 22.21 2.13
CA ASP A 16 20.96 21.78 3.17
C ASP A 16 20.28 21.48 4.52
N ASN A 17 19.32 22.30 4.92
CA ASN A 17 18.66 22.16 6.23
C ASN A 17 17.44 21.23 6.20
N PHE A 18 16.78 21.10 5.04
CA PHE A 18 15.54 20.34 4.86
C PHE A 18 15.64 19.38 3.67
N GLY A 19 16.79 18.71 3.49
CA GLY A 19 17.08 17.86 2.33
C GLY A 19 16.05 16.77 2.08
N TYR A 20 15.44 16.23 3.15
CA TYR A 20 14.31 15.28 3.05
C TYR A 20 13.35 15.48 4.21
N VAL A 21 12.09 15.73 3.89
CA VAL A 21 11.04 16.03 4.88
C VAL A 21 9.86 15.07 4.77
N LYS A 22 9.17 14.87 5.89
CA LYS A 22 7.87 14.24 5.97
C LYS A 22 6.86 15.25 6.47
N VAL A 23 5.90 15.60 5.64
CA VAL A 23 4.92 16.64 5.96
C VAL A 23 3.54 16.00 5.98
N ARG A 24 2.83 16.13 7.09
CA ARG A 24 1.44 15.74 7.28
C ARG A 24 0.55 16.93 6.98
N GLY A 25 -0.52 16.71 6.24
CA GLY A 25 -1.51 17.73 5.94
C GLY A 25 -2.68 17.17 5.16
N GLU A 26 -3.74 17.97 5.07
CA GLU A 26 -4.92 17.69 4.25
C GLU A 26 -4.63 18.10 2.80
N VAL A 27 -5.00 17.23 1.88
CA VAL A 27 -4.85 17.47 0.43
C VAL A 27 -5.87 18.52 -0.02
N SER A 28 -5.41 19.53 -0.74
CA SER A 28 -6.27 20.54 -1.36
C SER A 28 -5.72 20.98 -2.72
N GLY A 29 -6.61 21.44 -3.60
CA GLY A 29 -6.25 21.92 -4.94
C GLY A 29 -5.57 20.84 -5.80
N LEU A 30 -6.02 19.60 -5.67
CA LEU A 30 -5.49 18.46 -6.41
C LEU A 30 -5.73 18.62 -7.91
N SER A 31 -4.66 18.59 -8.70
CA SER A 31 -4.70 18.69 -10.16
C SER A 31 -3.86 17.60 -10.81
N LYS A 32 -4.46 16.94 -11.81
CA LYS A 32 -3.87 15.83 -12.59
C LYS A 32 -3.91 16.17 -14.08
N PRO A 33 -3.01 17.04 -14.57
CA PRO A 33 -2.96 17.39 -15.97
C PRO A 33 -2.56 16.21 -16.86
N ALA A 34 -2.83 16.31 -18.16
CA ALA A 34 -2.51 15.28 -19.15
C ALA A 34 -1.01 14.94 -19.24
N SER A 35 -0.13 15.79 -18.72
CA SER A 35 1.31 15.53 -18.61
C SER A 35 1.65 14.36 -17.67
N GLY A 36 0.70 13.91 -16.85
CA GLY A 36 0.86 12.82 -15.89
C GLY A 36 1.55 13.20 -14.58
N HIS A 37 1.83 14.49 -14.37
CA HIS A 37 2.25 15.02 -13.08
C HIS A 37 1.05 15.18 -12.15
N VAL A 38 1.29 15.19 -10.84
CA VAL A 38 0.26 15.51 -9.85
C VAL A 38 0.72 16.72 -9.05
N TYR A 39 -0.14 17.74 -9.03
CA TYR A 39 0.04 18.95 -8.23
C TYR A 39 -1.02 18.95 -7.14
N LEU A 40 -0.62 19.27 -5.94
CA LEU A 40 -1.52 19.41 -4.80
C LEU A 40 -0.95 20.41 -3.80
N ASN A 41 -1.78 20.84 -2.88
CA ASN A 41 -1.34 21.55 -1.70
C ASN A 41 -1.58 20.66 -0.48
N LEU A 42 -0.66 20.71 0.47
CA LEU A 42 -0.86 20.23 1.83
C LEU A 42 -1.22 21.40 2.70
N LYS A 43 -2.33 21.34 3.40
CA LYS A 43 -2.76 22.39 4.32
C LYS A 43 -2.96 21.83 5.73
N ASP A 44 -2.76 22.68 6.70
CA ASP A 44 -3.24 22.55 8.07
C ASP A 44 -4.06 23.78 8.47
N GLU A 45 -4.31 23.97 9.75
CA GLU A 45 -5.11 25.10 10.25
C GLU A 45 -4.49 26.48 9.94
N ASN A 46 -3.18 26.56 9.76
CA ASN A 46 -2.45 27.83 9.72
C ASN A 46 -1.59 28.01 8.46
N ALA A 47 -1.33 26.96 7.70
CA ALA A 47 -0.38 27.02 6.60
C ALA A 47 -0.78 26.15 5.42
N ILE A 48 -0.27 26.52 4.24
CA ILE A 48 -0.41 25.77 2.99
C ILE A 48 0.96 25.66 2.33
N ILE A 49 1.33 24.45 1.91
CA ILE A 49 2.55 24.23 1.12
C ILE A 49 2.21 23.50 -0.18
N LYS A 50 2.81 23.94 -1.29
CA LYS A 50 2.68 23.27 -2.59
C LYS A 50 3.46 21.96 -2.59
N ALA A 51 2.92 20.95 -3.26
CA ALA A 51 3.58 19.67 -3.41
C ALA A 51 3.37 19.12 -4.83
N ILE A 52 4.43 18.53 -5.39
CA ILE A 52 4.49 18.08 -6.77
C ILE A 52 4.99 16.65 -6.81
N ALA A 53 4.20 15.76 -7.40
CA ALA A 53 4.67 14.42 -7.76
C ALA A 53 4.90 14.34 -9.28
N TRP A 54 6.12 14.05 -9.67
CA TRP A 54 6.47 13.89 -11.07
C TRP A 54 5.87 12.60 -11.63
N ARG A 55 5.63 12.55 -12.95
CA ARG A 55 5.06 11.37 -13.64
C ARG A 55 5.73 10.04 -13.27
N SER A 56 7.05 10.03 -13.15
CA SER A 56 7.82 8.84 -12.76
C SER A 56 7.54 8.39 -11.33
N THR A 57 7.30 9.33 -10.42
CA THR A 57 6.88 9.06 -9.04
C THR A 57 5.42 8.61 -9.00
N VAL A 58 4.53 9.30 -9.72
CA VAL A 58 3.09 8.96 -9.78
C VAL A 58 2.87 7.51 -10.19
N ALA A 59 3.66 7.01 -11.15
CA ALA A 59 3.59 5.61 -11.60
C ALA A 59 3.99 4.58 -10.52
N LYS A 60 4.70 5.01 -9.48
CA LYS A 60 5.19 4.15 -8.38
C LYS A 60 4.38 4.33 -7.10
N LEU A 61 3.50 5.32 -7.04
CA LEU A 61 2.68 5.54 -5.85
C LEU A 61 1.72 4.37 -5.63
N SER A 62 1.77 3.79 -4.44
CA SER A 62 0.84 2.75 -4.00
C SER A 62 -0.55 3.30 -3.63
N PHE A 63 -0.64 4.61 -3.43
CA PHE A 63 -1.86 5.32 -3.04
C PHE A 63 -1.93 6.66 -3.76
N MET A 64 -3.08 6.93 -4.38
CA MET A 64 -3.37 8.24 -4.98
C MET A 64 -4.39 8.95 -4.09
N PRO A 65 -4.02 10.09 -3.51
CA PRO A 65 -4.94 10.82 -2.63
C PRO A 65 -6.09 11.45 -3.42
N ASP A 66 -7.20 11.64 -2.72
CA ASP A 66 -8.31 12.48 -3.16
C ASP A 66 -8.34 13.78 -2.36
N GLU A 67 -9.11 14.75 -2.85
CA GLU A 67 -9.31 16.06 -2.20
C GLU A 67 -9.85 15.88 -0.78
N GLY A 68 -9.34 16.61 0.18
CA GLY A 68 -9.77 16.58 1.57
C GLY A 68 -9.21 15.43 2.41
N LEU A 69 -8.42 14.52 1.84
CA LEU A 69 -7.80 13.46 2.60
C LEU A 69 -6.55 13.92 3.34
N GLU A 70 -6.38 13.45 4.56
CA GLU A 70 -5.16 13.67 5.32
C GLU A 70 -4.09 12.66 4.92
N VAL A 71 -2.91 13.16 4.56
CA VAL A 71 -1.78 12.35 4.06
C VAL A 71 -0.46 12.77 4.71
N ILE A 72 0.52 11.89 4.64
CA ILE A 72 1.92 12.21 4.89
C ILE A 72 2.64 12.11 3.55
N CYS A 73 3.13 13.25 3.07
CA CYS A 73 4.00 13.33 1.91
C CYS A 73 5.46 13.34 2.36
N SER A 74 6.26 12.46 1.77
CA SER A 74 7.70 12.43 1.98
C SER A 74 8.40 12.86 0.71
N GLY A 75 9.43 13.69 0.83
CA GLY A 75 10.14 14.19 -0.32
C GLY A 75 11.13 15.31 0.01
N ARG A 76 11.62 15.98 -1.02
CA ARG A 76 12.59 17.05 -0.90
C ARG A 76 11.92 18.42 -0.94
N LEU A 77 12.30 19.28 -0.01
CA LEU A 77 11.89 20.69 -0.04
C LEU A 77 12.80 21.44 -1.03
N THR A 78 12.21 22.22 -1.91
CA THR A 78 12.94 23.02 -2.89
C THR A 78 12.23 24.34 -3.18
N THR A 79 12.90 25.24 -3.89
CA THR A 79 12.31 26.47 -4.40
C THR A 79 12.06 26.36 -5.91
N GLY A 80 11.16 27.19 -6.44
CA GLY A 80 10.93 27.30 -7.88
C GLY A 80 12.06 27.94 -8.67
N TYR A 81 13.16 28.33 -8.00
CA TYR A 81 14.35 28.88 -8.64
C TYR A 81 15.07 27.82 -9.49
N SER A 82 15.43 28.20 -10.71
CA SER A 82 16.20 27.38 -11.65
C SER A 82 17.17 28.27 -12.43
N ASP A 83 18.40 27.79 -12.64
CA ASP A 83 19.41 28.49 -13.44
C ASP A 83 19.02 28.61 -14.92
N ARG A 84 18.07 27.77 -15.38
CA ARG A 84 17.65 27.73 -16.79
C ARG A 84 16.47 28.61 -17.12
N TYR A 85 15.63 28.92 -16.12
CA TYR A 85 14.40 29.69 -16.31
C TYR A 85 14.16 30.60 -15.11
N PRO A 86 13.74 31.87 -15.32
CA PRO A 86 13.34 32.74 -14.22
C PRO A 86 12.16 32.09 -13.47
N GLY A 87 12.42 31.65 -12.26
CA GLY A 87 11.46 30.99 -11.38
C GLY A 87 10.89 31.92 -10.34
N ARG A 88 9.76 31.54 -9.75
CA ARG A 88 9.22 32.20 -8.56
C ARG A 88 9.94 31.71 -7.32
N SER A 89 10.07 32.58 -6.33
CA SER A 89 10.69 32.24 -5.03
C SER A 89 9.78 31.40 -4.12
N ASP A 90 8.77 30.70 -4.68
CA ASP A 90 7.89 29.81 -3.95
C ASP A 90 8.66 28.55 -3.54
N TYR A 91 8.42 28.05 -2.34
CA TYR A 91 8.91 26.74 -1.92
C TYR A 91 7.84 25.66 -2.12
N SER A 92 8.29 24.45 -2.40
CA SER A 92 7.42 23.31 -2.63
C SER A 92 8.09 22.00 -2.25
N ILE A 93 7.29 20.98 -2.01
CA ILE A 93 7.78 19.62 -1.77
C ILE A 93 7.75 18.85 -3.09
N ILE A 94 8.90 18.34 -3.51
CA ILE A 94 8.97 17.33 -4.56
C ILE A 94 8.72 15.98 -3.92
N ILE A 95 7.55 15.42 -4.18
CA ILE A 95 7.07 14.20 -3.54
C ILE A 95 7.79 12.98 -4.11
N ASP A 96 8.29 12.13 -3.22
CA ASP A 96 8.79 10.80 -3.55
C ASP A 96 7.79 9.71 -3.14
N SER A 97 7.04 9.92 -2.03
CA SER A 97 6.00 8.99 -1.58
C SER A 97 4.85 9.73 -0.88
N ILE A 98 3.65 9.13 -0.98
CA ILE A 98 2.45 9.58 -0.28
C ILE A 98 1.88 8.37 0.46
N VAL A 99 1.58 8.55 1.74
CA VAL A 99 0.88 7.54 2.53
C VAL A 99 -0.35 8.17 3.19
N PRO A 100 -1.45 7.41 3.31
CA PRO A 100 -2.63 7.90 4.00
C PRO A 100 -2.31 8.18 5.47
N ALA A 101 -2.88 9.25 6.01
CA ALA A 101 -2.84 9.59 7.43
C ALA A 101 -4.28 9.70 7.95
N GLY A 102 -4.48 9.23 9.19
CA GLY A 102 -5.81 9.22 9.78
C GLY A 102 -6.74 8.10 9.28
N GLU A 103 -7.84 7.89 9.99
CA GLU A 103 -8.79 6.80 9.70
C GLU A 103 -9.50 6.99 8.34
N GLY A 104 -9.88 8.22 8.01
CA GLY A 104 -10.58 8.52 6.75
C GLY A 104 -9.74 8.20 5.51
N ALA A 105 -8.45 8.48 5.54
CA ALA A 105 -7.56 8.16 4.44
C ALA A 105 -7.29 6.65 4.31
N LEU A 106 -7.25 5.92 5.43
CA LEU A 106 -7.15 4.46 5.42
C LEU A 106 -8.42 3.82 4.84
N MET A 107 -9.59 4.32 5.19
CA MET A 107 -10.87 3.87 4.61
C MET A 107 -10.94 4.14 3.11
N ALA A 108 -10.49 5.31 2.65
CA ALA A 108 -10.41 5.63 1.22
C ALA A 108 -9.46 4.68 0.47
N LEU A 109 -8.32 4.36 1.05
CA LEU A 109 -7.40 3.37 0.49
C LEU A 109 -8.03 1.98 0.37
N LEU A 110 -8.78 1.56 1.40
CA LEU A 110 -9.51 0.28 1.38
C LEU A 110 -10.52 0.25 0.23
N GLU A 111 -11.31 1.31 0.09
CA GLU A 111 -12.32 1.41 -0.99
C GLU A 111 -11.67 1.46 -2.39
N GLN A 112 -10.57 2.15 -2.57
CA GLN A 112 -9.81 2.14 -3.83
C GLN A 112 -9.32 0.72 -4.17
N ARG A 113 -8.74 0.01 -3.20
CA ARG A 113 -8.29 -1.37 -3.40
C ARG A 113 -9.44 -2.30 -3.73
N LYS A 114 -10.56 -2.19 -3.01
CA LYS A 114 -11.77 -2.97 -3.26
C LYS A 114 -12.31 -2.74 -4.69
N LYS A 115 -12.42 -1.49 -5.13
CA LYS A 115 -12.84 -1.15 -6.49
C LYS A 115 -11.91 -1.73 -7.54
N LYS A 116 -10.59 -1.66 -7.32
CA LYS A 116 -9.60 -2.26 -8.21
C LYS A 116 -9.80 -3.77 -8.33
N LEU A 117 -9.88 -4.48 -7.21
CA LEU A 117 -10.09 -5.94 -7.18
C LEU A 117 -11.44 -6.35 -7.80
N MET A 118 -12.48 -5.53 -7.64
CA MET A 118 -13.76 -5.74 -8.32
C MET A 118 -13.64 -5.60 -9.84
N SER A 119 -12.89 -4.61 -10.33
CA SER A 119 -12.67 -4.43 -11.78
C SER A 119 -11.80 -5.53 -12.40
N GLU A 120 -11.00 -6.21 -11.60
CA GLU A 120 -10.21 -7.38 -12.00
C GLU A 120 -11.04 -8.70 -11.95
N GLY A 121 -12.31 -8.62 -11.55
CA GLY A 121 -13.23 -9.79 -11.50
C GLY A 121 -12.97 -10.77 -10.36
N ILE A 122 -12.08 -10.44 -9.41
CA ILE A 122 -11.68 -11.37 -8.32
C ILE A 122 -12.88 -11.77 -7.43
N PHE A 123 -13.88 -10.89 -7.32
CA PHE A 123 -15.08 -11.15 -6.53
C PHE A 123 -16.22 -11.83 -7.30
N ASP A 124 -16.04 -12.10 -8.60
CA ASP A 124 -17.08 -12.69 -9.43
C ASP A 124 -17.43 -14.11 -8.96
N GLN A 125 -18.72 -14.43 -9.00
CA GLN A 125 -19.23 -15.72 -8.52
C GLN A 125 -18.71 -16.88 -9.36
N ASP A 126 -18.44 -16.66 -10.64
CA ASP A 126 -17.95 -17.66 -11.58
C ASP A 126 -16.55 -18.19 -11.23
N HIS A 127 -15.77 -17.39 -10.47
CA HIS A 127 -14.47 -17.81 -9.98
C HIS A 127 -14.53 -18.63 -8.68
N LYS A 128 -15.70 -18.68 -8.03
CA LYS A 128 -15.88 -19.38 -6.76
C LYS A 128 -16.23 -20.84 -7.00
N LYS A 129 -15.38 -21.73 -6.55
CA LYS A 129 -15.65 -23.16 -6.55
C LYS A 129 -16.65 -23.52 -5.44
N PRO A 130 -17.55 -24.49 -5.67
CA PRO A 130 -18.40 -25.03 -4.61
C PRO A 130 -17.51 -25.66 -3.53
N ARG A 131 -17.88 -25.43 -2.27
CA ARG A 131 -17.19 -26.07 -1.15
C ARG A 131 -17.50 -27.57 -1.10
N PRO A 132 -16.50 -28.43 -0.86
CA PRO A 132 -16.77 -29.86 -0.65
C PRO A 132 -17.62 -30.04 0.60
N LEU A 133 -18.61 -30.94 0.53
CA LEU A 133 -19.47 -31.25 1.68
C LEU A 133 -18.72 -32.02 2.76
N TYR A 134 -17.86 -32.95 2.33
CA TYR A 134 -17.06 -33.81 3.21
C TYR A 134 -15.61 -33.85 2.72
N PRO A 135 -14.78 -32.85 3.11
CA PRO A 135 -13.37 -32.86 2.76
C PRO A 135 -12.65 -33.99 3.51
N GLU A 136 -11.87 -34.79 2.82
CA GLU A 136 -11.02 -35.80 3.45
C GLU A 136 -9.74 -35.21 3.99
N THR A 137 -9.23 -34.18 3.31
CA THR A 137 -7.97 -33.49 3.66
C THR A 137 -8.17 -32.01 3.68
N ILE A 138 -7.80 -31.34 4.78
CA ILE A 138 -7.86 -29.89 4.94
C ILE A 138 -6.44 -29.33 5.04
N GLY A 139 -6.11 -28.41 4.16
CA GLY A 139 -4.88 -27.59 4.26
C GLY A 139 -5.14 -26.39 5.16
N ILE A 140 -4.25 -26.14 6.12
CA ILE A 140 -4.35 -24.99 7.01
C ILE A 140 -3.08 -24.14 6.87
N ILE A 141 -3.26 -22.84 6.57
CA ILE A 141 -2.18 -21.87 6.44
C ILE A 141 -2.24 -20.93 7.64
N THR A 142 -1.42 -21.17 8.65
CA THR A 142 -1.44 -20.38 9.88
C THR A 142 -0.14 -20.54 10.68
N SER A 143 -0.03 -19.78 11.78
CA SER A 143 1.07 -19.94 12.73
C SER A 143 0.95 -21.28 13.49
N PRO A 144 2.02 -22.07 13.58
CA PRO A 144 1.99 -23.38 14.22
C PRO A 144 1.80 -23.32 15.76
N THR A 145 2.05 -22.18 16.37
CA THR A 145 2.00 -21.98 17.83
C THR A 145 0.77 -21.19 18.30
N GLY A 146 -0.08 -20.72 17.36
CA GLY A 146 -1.25 -19.89 17.67
C GLY A 146 -2.35 -20.67 18.38
N ALA A 147 -3.20 -19.96 19.13
CA ALA A 147 -4.41 -20.55 19.73
C ALA A 147 -5.38 -21.06 18.67
N VAL A 148 -5.46 -20.37 17.53
CA VAL A 148 -6.39 -20.67 16.43
C VAL A 148 -6.18 -22.08 15.88
N ILE A 149 -4.94 -22.51 15.63
CA ILE A 149 -4.67 -23.87 15.10
C ILE A 149 -5.09 -24.94 16.10
N LYS A 150 -4.90 -24.72 17.40
CA LYS A 150 -5.31 -25.66 18.44
C LYS A 150 -6.84 -25.79 18.48
N ASP A 151 -7.54 -24.66 18.38
CA ASP A 151 -9.02 -24.66 18.36
C ASP A 151 -9.57 -25.36 17.12
N ILE A 152 -8.95 -25.13 15.95
CA ILE A 152 -9.36 -25.82 14.70
C ILE A 152 -9.18 -27.32 14.83
N ILE A 153 -7.99 -27.78 15.25
CA ILE A 153 -7.69 -29.22 15.42
C ILE A 153 -8.66 -29.83 16.42
N HIS A 154 -8.83 -29.24 17.59
CA HIS A 154 -9.76 -29.74 18.61
C HIS A 154 -11.21 -29.86 18.08
N ARG A 155 -11.68 -28.90 17.27
CA ARG A 155 -13.02 -28.97 16.68
C ARG A 155 -13.14 -30.02 15.59
N LEU A 156 -12.09 -30.24 14.81
CA LEU A 156 -12.08 -31.29 13.79
C LEU A 156 -12.07 -32.68 14.45
N GLU A 157 -11.25 -32.89 15.48
CA GLU A 157 -11.21 -34.16 16.22
C GLU A 157 -12.57 -34.50 16.87
N ASP A 158 -13.25 -33.49 17.45
CA ASP A 158 -14.52 -33.69 18.14
C ASP A 158 -15.71 -33.93 17.20
N ARG A 159 -15.74 -33.26 16.03
CA ARG A 159 -16.94 -33.21 15.20
C ARG A 159 -16.81 -33.82 13.82
N PHE A 160 -15.63 -33.75 13.24
CA PHE A 160 -15.37 -34.18 11.87
C PHE A 160 -13.92 -34.58 11.69
N PRO A 161 -13.47 -35.72 12.19
CA PRO A 161 -12.10 -36.18 12.01
C PRO A 161 -11.73 -36.30 10.54
N CYS A 162 -10.68 -35.60 10.11
CA CYS A 162 -10.15 -35.62 8.76
C CYS A 162 -8.62 -35.37 8.80
N ASP A 163 -7.93 -35.63 7.69
CA ASP A 163 -6.52 -35.34 7.57
C ASP A 163 -6.27 -33.83 7.53
N VAL A 164 -5.27 -33.38 8.26
CA VAL A 164 -4.88 -31.96 8.32
C VAL A 164 -3.43 -31.82 7.89
N ILE A 165 -3.21 -30.94 6.89
CA ILE A 165 -1.88 -30.55 6.45
C ILE A 165 -1.64 -29.09 6.86
N LEU A 166 -0.74 -28.87 7.80
CA LEU A 166 -0.36 -27.54 8.24
C LEU A 166 0.78 -26.97 7.39
N TRP A 167 0.54 -25.81 6.79
CA TRP A 167 1.60 -24.98 6.19
C TRP A 167 1.92 -23.82 7.15
N PRO A 168 3.05 -23.88 7.87
CA PRO A 168 3.36 -22.91 8.90
C PRO A 168 3.82 -21.58 8.31
N VAL A 169 3.09 -20.50 8.60
CA VAL A 169 3.45 -19.12 8.21
C VAL A 169 3.13 -18.14 9.33
N PRO A 170 3.83 -17.02 9.45
CA PRO A 170 3.39 -15.91 10.26
C PRO A 170 2.15 -15.28 9.63
N VAL A 171 1.12 -15.01 10.43
CA VAL A 171 -0.15 -14.41 9.97
C VAL A 171 -0.20 -12.89 10.19
N GLN A 172 0.85 -12.32 10.78
CA GLN A 172 1.01 -10.90 11.05
C GLN A 172 2.43 -10.45 10.69
N GLY A 173 2.59 -9.16 10.39
CA GLY A 173 3.85 -8.56 9.94
C GLY A 173 3.89 -8.32 8.44
N ASP A 174 4.92 -7.61 8.00
CA ASP A 174 5.03 -7.11 6.61
C ASP A 174 5.15 -8.23 5.57
N ASP A 175 5.79 -9.34 5.95
CA ASP A 175 6.01 -10.49 5.06
C ASP A 175 4.84 -11.50 5.04
N ALA A 176 3.85 -11.36 5.94
CA ALA A 176 2.76 -12.32 6.09
C ALA A 176 2.00 -12.55 4.78
N ALA A 177 1.68 -11.49 4.04
CA ALA A 177 0.92 -11.58 2.79
C ALA A 177 1.65 -12.40 1.71
N HIS A 178 2.98 -12.22 1.59
CA HIS A 178 3.82 -12.97 0.65
C HIS A 178 3.85 -14.46 1.01
N LEU A 179 4.13 -14.77 2.26
CA LEU A 179 4.25 -16.15 2.74
C LEU A 179 2.92 -16.92 2.64
N ILE A 180 1.79 -16.24 2.90
CA ILE A 180 0.45 -16.83 2.70
C ILE A 180 0.19 -17.10 1.21
N ALA A 181 0.56 -16.17 0.31
CA ALA A 181 0.41 -16.36 -1.12
C ALA A 181 1.26 -17.54 -1.63
N ASP A 182 2.50 -17.66 -1.16
CA ASP A 182 3.39 -18.77 -1.50
C ASP A 182 2.85 -20.11 -0.99
N ALA A 183 2.28 -20.14 0.22
CA ALA A 183 1.64 -21.33 0.77
C ALA A 183 0.41 -21.75 -0.03
N LEU A 184 -0.45 -20.81 -0.47
CA LEU A 184 -1.57 -21.06 -1.36
C LEU A 184 -1.12 -21.64 -2.70
N ASN A 185 -0.07 -21.06 -3.29
CA ASN A 185 0.52 -21.57 -4.54
C ASN A 185 1.13 -22.96 -4.34
N GLY A 186 1.78 -23.18 -3.20
CA GLY A 186 2.33 -24.47 -2.83
C GLY A 186 1.27 -25.57 -2.77
N PHE A 187 0.18 -25.34 -2.06
CA PHE A 187 -0.95 -26.28 -2.00
C PHE A 187 -1.58 -26.54 -3.38
N ASN A 188 -1.68 -25.54 -4.24
CA ASN A 188 -2.31 -25.69 -5.54
C ASN A 188 -1.41 -26.34 -6.60
N ASN A 189 -0.10 -26.15 -6.53
CA ASN A 189 0.82 -26.52 -7.62
C ASN A 189 1.90 -27.51 -7.20
N SER A 190 2.58 -27.29 -6.07
CA SER A 190 3.78 -28.06 -5.71
C SER A 190 3.46 -29.45 -5.17
N LEU A 191 2.27 -29.69 -4.63
CA LEU A 191 1.88 -30.99 -4.11
C LEU A 191 1.42 -31.96 -5.20
N LYS A 192 1.14 -31.50 -6.42
CA LYS A 192 0.69 -32.38 -7.53
C LYS A 192 1.71 -33.43 -7.91
N ASP A 193 3.00 -33.15 -7.72
CA ASP A 193 4.11 -34.04 -8.04
C ASP A 193 4.73 -34.70 -6.79
N SER A 194 4.09 -34.57 -5.64
CA SER A 194 4.55 -35.12 -4.35
C SER A 194 3.66 -36.29 -3.89
N GLU A 195 4.18 -37.12 -2.99
CA GLU A 195 3.38 -38.16 -2.34
C GLU A 195 2.34 -37.61 -1.35
N ILE A 196 2.37 -36.29 -1.09
CA ILE A 196 1.45 -35.61 -0.19
C ILE A 196 0.12 -35.35 -0.94
N LYS A 197 -0.98 -35.78 -0.36
CA LYS A 197 -2.32 -35.57 -0.89
C LYS A 197 -2.64 -34.06 -1.00
N VAL A 198 -3.13 -33.63 -2.15
CA VAL A 198 -3.58 -32.24 -2.32
C VAL A 198 -4.83 -32.03 -1.47
N PRO A 199 -4.90 -30.99 -0.62
CA PRO A 199 -6.07 -30.76 0.22
C PRO A 199 -7.32 -30.41 -0.60
N ASP A 200 -8.47 -30.93 -0.18
CA ASP A 200 -9.79 -30.66 -0.78
C ASP A 200 -10.28 -29.25 -0.44
N LEU A 201 -9.85 -28.73 0.70
CA LEU A 201 -10.19 -27.41 1.23
C LEU A 201 -8.96 -26.79 1.86
N ILE A 202 -8.76 -25.49 1.64
CA ILE A 202 -7.70 -24.69 2.29
C ILE A 202 -8.35 -23.64 3.19
N ILE A 203 -7.84 -23.50 4.41
CA ILE A 203 -8.26 -22.53 5.42
C ILE A 203 -7.06 -21.64 5.82
#